data_91413b65384bee9c7e2fd3be19ee02b4
#
_entry.id   91413b65384bee9c7e2fd3be19ee02b4
#
_cell.length_a   1.000
_cell.length_b   1.000
_cell.length_c   1.000
_cell.angle_alpha   90.00
_cell.angle_beta   90.00
_cell.angle_gamma   90.00
#
_symmetry.space_group_name_H-M   'P 1'
#
loop_
_entity.id
_entity.type
_entity.pdbx_description
1 polymer ?
#
loop_
_entity_poly.entity_id
_entity_poly.type
_entity_poly.pdbx_seq_one_letter_code
_entity_poly.pdbx_strand_id
1 'polypeptide(L)'
;MTGENGILTRANDAKANTEQAEEDELRKLTQAEAATYLEEHEYTDVSGETITIPAKCAVSQVEGENTLAGGLVIIDANGNEWVWIEVPESITASSTTDEDIKNALISYATNYRSDYSDTWYEGCGLEEQEYADRYSEMLQSIKANNGFFVGRYEVGSFDNPVTGNDITRKAVIQKGAYPYNWVTCSQAEDLAEGLATGGKTSTLMFGIQWDLVMKYLETKGVSESELKTNSGSWGNYRDVEFQVEQGNKYAISTNWRLGEWNDIPANYTKPTFNTDGDGVLLTTRKELILNLLKKLYLLSIKMYNQSP
;
A
#
# COMPACT_ATOMS: atom_id res chain seq x y z
N MET A 1 37.70 -12.59 -20.21
CA MET A 1 37.41 -11.62 -19.14
C MET A 1 35.92 -11.74 -18.72
N THR A 2 35.48 -12.93 -18.33
CA THR A 2 34.07 -13.22 -18.02
C THR A 2 33.89 -13.95 -16.66
N GLY A 3 34.96 -14.10 -15.86
CA GLY A 3 34.90 -14.91 -14.64
C GLY A 3 34.55 -14.11 -13.37
N GLU A 4 35.20 -12.99 -13.12
CA GLU A 4 35.07 -12.28 -11.84
C GLU A 4 33.74 -11.54 -11.69
N ASN A 5 33.28 -10.85 -12.73
CA ASN A 5 31.96 -10.18 -12.68
C ASN A 5 30.80 -11.19 -12.49
N GLY A 6 30.90 -12.37 -13.14
CA GLY A 6 29.87 -13.41 -12.99
C GLY A 6 29.84 -14.07 -11.59
N ILE A 7 30.98 -14.16 -10.90
CA ILE A 7 31.04 -14.68 -9.52
C ILE A 7 30.47 -13.66 -8.55
N LEU A 8 30.80 -12.39 -8.69
CA LEU A 8 30.29 -11.31 -7.82
C LEU A 8 28.77 -11.16 -7.97
N THR A 9 28.25 -11.19 -9.20
CA THR A 9 26.81 -11.16 -9.45
C THR A 9 26.11 -12.34 -8.79
N ARG A 10 26.60 -13.57 -8.97
CA ARG A 10 26.02 -14.77 -8.34
C ARG A 10 26.09 -14.72 -6.80
N ALA A 11 27.15 -14.15 -6.24
CA ALA A 11 27.28 -14.00 -4.80
C ALA A 11 26.27 -12.96 -4.27
N ASN A 12 26.04 -11.86 -4.97
CA ASN A 12 25.04 -10.86 -4.62
C ASN A 12 23.62 -11.42 -4.76
N ASP A 13 23.34 -12.15 -5.83
CA ASP A 13 22.03 -12.81 -6.04
C ASP A 13 21.76 -13.85 -4.94
N ALA A 14 22.77 -14.65 -4.58
CA ALA A 14 22.64 -15.63 -3.50
C ALA A 14 22.40 -14.97 -2.13
N LYS A 15 23.06 -13.84 -1.87
CA LYS A 15 22.85 -13.04 -0.66
C LYS A 15 21.43 -12.48 -0.63
N ALA A 16 20.98 -11.83 -1.69
CA ALA A 16 19.64 -11.27 -1.78
C ALA A 16 18.53 -12.33 -1.60
N ASN A 17 18.72 -13.52 -2.21
CA ASN A 17 17.79 -14.63 -2.04
C ASN A 17 17.75 -15.17 -0.60
N THR A 18 18.90 -15.16 0.10
CA THR A 18 18.95 -15.57 1.50
C THR A 18 18.25 -14.56 2.39
N GLU A 19 18.53 -13.28 2.22
CA GLU A 19 17.88 -12.18 2.95
C GLU A 19 16.36 -12.20 2.75
N GLN A 20 15.91 -12.40 1.51
CA GLN A 20 14.49 -12.52 1.19
C GLN A 20 13.83 -13.73 1.87
N ALA A 21 14.52 -14.89 1.90
CA ALA A 21 13.99 -16.08 2.55
C ALA A 21 13.89 -15.89 4.08
N GLU A 22 14.84 -15.20 4.68
CA GLU A 22 14.81 -14.85 6.11
C GLU A 22 13.65 -13.89 6.42
N GLU A 23 13.43 -12.86 5.60
CA GLU A 23 12.27 -11.97 5.74
C GLU A 23 10.95 -12.71 5.61
N ASP A 24 10.80 -13.60 4.63
CA ASP A 24 9.58 -14.38 4.42
C ASP A 24 9.30 -15.33 5.60
N GLU A 25 10.35 -15.86 6.24
CA GLU A 25 10.21 -16.65 7.47
C GLU A 25 9.75 -15.78 8.65
N LEU A 26 10.34 -14.60 8.84
CA LEU A 26 9.94 -13.65 9.87
C LEU A 26 8.48 -13.21 9.70
N ARG A 27 8.01 -12.99 8.46
CA ARG A 27 6.61 -12.67 8.19
C ARG A 27 5.66 -13.81 8.58
N LYS A 28 6.03 -15.06 8.30
CA LYS A 28 5.23 -16.23 8.73
C LYS A 28 5.18 -16.37 10.24
N LEU A 29 6.30 -16.12 10.92
CA LEU A 29 6.34 -16.11 12.38
C LEU A 29 5.44 -15.01 12.96
N THR A 30 5.52 -13.80 12.42
CA THR A 30 4.65 -12.68 12.80
C THR A 30 3.16 -12.99 12.56
N GLN A 31 2.83 -13.63 11.44
CA GLN A 31 1.46 -14.07 11.15
C GLN A 31 0.97 -15.10 12.18
N ALA A 32 1.81 -16.03 12.55
CA ALA A 32 1.48 -17.04 13.57
C ALA A 32 1.30 -16.39 14.96
N GLU A 33 2.12 -15.42 15.30
CA GLU A 33 2.00 -14.62 16.52
C GLU A 33 0.69 -13.83 16.52
N ALA A 34 0.35 -13.14 15.42
CA ALA A 34 -0.88 -12.38 15.26
C ALA A 34 -2.13 -13.22 15.58
N ALA A 35 -2.14 -14.49 15.20
CA ALA A 35 -3.25 -15.38 15.47
C ALA A 35 -3.50 -15.62 16.98
N THR A 36 -2.50 -15.38 17.82
CA THR A 36 -2.59 -15.55 19.28
C THR A 36 -3.21 -14.37 20.01
N TYR A 37 -3.14 -13.15 19.45
CA TYR A 37 -3.71 -11.96 20.05
C TYR A 37 -5.23 -11.93 19.85
N LEU A 38 -5.98 -12.18 20.91
CA LEU A 38 -7.46 -12.18 20.87
C LEU A 38 -8.07 -10.80 21.08
N GLU A 39 -7.28 -9.89 21.67
CA GLU A 39 -7.67 -8.51 22.00
C GLU A 39 -6.62 -7.53 21.47
N GLU A 40 -6.97 -6.26 21.44
CA GLU A 40 -6.02 -5.17 21.17
C GLU A 40 -4.91 -5.18 22.22
N HIS A 41 -3.72 -4.79 21.81
CA HIS A 41 -2.59 -4.69 22.73
C HIS A 41 -1.69 -3.50 22.40
N GLU A 42 -1.01 -2.99 23.40
CA GLU A 42 -0.04 -1.92 23.20
C GLU A 42 1.31 -2.47 22.71
N TYR A 43 1.88 -1.75 21.79
CA TYR A 43 3.25 -1.95 21.33
C TYR A 43 4.05 -0.67 21.55
N THR A 44 5.20 -0.78 22.20
CA THR A 44 6.15 0.33 22.37
C THR A 44 7.39 0.03 21.57
N ASP A 45 7.78 0.91 20.67
CA ASP A 45 8.97 0.74 19.85
C ASP A 45 10.25 1.11 20.60
N VAL A 46 11.39 0.95 19.93
CA VAL A 46 12.72 1.25 20.52
C VAL A 46 12.94 2.73 20.85
N SER A 47 12.15 3.65 20.29
CA SER A 47 12.19 5.07 20.61
C SER A 47 11.34 5.42 21.83
N GLY A 48 10.52 4.48 22.32
CA GLY A 48 9.59 4.68 23.42
C GLY A 48 8.22 5.20 22.97
N GLU A 49 7.96 5.26 21.67
CA GLU A 49 6.64 5.61 21.14
C GLU A 49 5.70 4.40 21.19
N THR A 50 4.46 4.64 21.59
CA THR A 50 3.47 3.57 21.83
C THR A 50 2.29 3.69 20.89
N ILE A 51 1.81 2.57 20.38
CA ILE A 51 0.64 2.44 19.52
C ILE A 51 -0.22 1.25 19.97
N THR A 52 -1.52 1.35 19.77
CA THR A 52 -2.44 0.22 19.95
C THR A 52 -2.47 -0.63 18.67
N ILE A 53 -2.13 -1.89 18.79
CA ILE A 53 -2.20 -2.87 17.71
C ILE A 53 -3.55 -3.58 17.76
N PRO A 54 -4.29 -3.66 16.64
CA PRO A 54 -5.58 -4.36 16.60
C PRO A 54 -5.46 -5.84 16.98
N ALA A 55 -6.53 -6.41 17.53
CA ALA A 55 -6.62 -7.85 17.75
C ALA A 55 -6.33 -8.62 16.45
N LYS A 56 -5.79 -9.82 16.55
CA LYS A 56 -5.38 -10.64 15.41
C LYS A 56 -4.31 -10.01 14.49
N CYS A 57 -3.58 -9.03 15.01
CA CYS A 57 -2.43 -8.42 14.33
C CYS A 57 -1.18 -8.49 15.23
N ALA A 58 0.00 -8.54 14.63
CA ALA A 58 1.29 -8.42 15.31
C ALA A 58 2.22 -7.51 14.51
N VAL A 59 3.17 -6.87 15.20
CA VAL A 59 4.17 -6.02 14.56
C VAL A 59 5.18 -6.89 13.82
N SER A 60 5.54 -6.51 12.60
CA SER A 60 6.52 -7.20 11.77
C SER A 60 7.86 -7.35 12.52
N GLN A 61 8.42 -8.55 12.46
CA GLN A 61 9.74 -8.85 13.03
C GLN A 61 10.90 -8.56 12.06
N VAL A 62 10.57 -8.11 10.85
CA VAL A 62 11.57 -7.70 9.86
C VAL A 62 12.25 -6.42 10.32
N GLU A 63 13.57 -6.38 10.21
CA GLU A 63 14.36 -5.21 10.61
C GLU A 63 13.86 -3.96 9.83
N GLY A 64 13.58 -2.92 10.58
CA GLY A 64 13.16 -1.67 10.00
C GLY A 64 11.67 -1.48 9.81
N GLU A 65 10.86 -2.48 10.05
CA GLU A 65 9.40 -2.44 9.96
C GLU A 65 8.72 -2.31 11.32
N ASN A 66 9.49 -2.17 12.39
CA ASN A 66 9.06 -2.25 13.78
C ASN A 66 9.18 -0.93 14.56
N THR A 67 9.29 0.20 13.88
CA THR A 67 9.32 1.52 14.51
C THR A 67 8.31 2.47 13.88
N LEU A 68 7.63 3.29 14.69
CA LEU A 68 6.67 4.28 14.20
C LEU A 68 7.33 5.29 13.27
N ALA A 69 8.47 5.81 13.67
CA ALA A 69 9.25 6.73 12.83
C ALA A 69 9.71 6.11 11.50
N GLY A 70 9.87 4.80 11.43
CA GLY A 70 10.31 4.08 10.23
C GLY A 70 9.20 3.59 9.32
N GLY A 71 7.94 3.74 9.71
CA GLY A 71 6.79 3.16 9.02
C GLY A 71 6.51 1.75 9.51
N LEU A 72 5.94 1.68 10.73
CA LEU A 72 5.58 0.42 11.37
C LEU A 72 4.68 -0.41 10.45
N VAL A 73 5.01 -1.69 10.32
CA VAL A 73 4.20 -2.68 9.60
C VAL A 73 3.59 -3.65 10.58
N ILE A 74 2.30 -3.92 10.44
CA ILE A 74 1.64 -5.03 11.14
C ILE A 74 1.22 -6.10 10.13
N ILE A 75 1.17 -7.34 10.59
CA ILE A 75 0.70 -8.49 9.83
C ILE A 75 -0.50 -9.07 10.56
N ASP A 76 -1.62 -9.31 9.85
CA ASP A 76 -2.77 -9.94 10.46
C ASP A 76 -2.68 -11.48 10.40
N ALA A 77 -3.58 -12.16 11.10
CA ALA A 77 -3.63 -13.63 11.16
C ALA A 77 -3.87 -14.31 9.79
N ASN A 78 -4.31 -13.56 8.79
CA ASN A 78 -4.46 -14.01 7.40
C ASN A 78 -3.21 -13.76 6.55
N GLY A 79 -2.20 -13.07 7.10
CA GLY A 79 -0.96 -12.70 6.41
C GLY A 79 -1.07 -11.39 5.61
N ASN A 80 -2.14 -10.60 5.78
CA ASN A 80 -2.22 -9.28 5.17
C ASN A 80 -1.30 -8.31 5.90
N GLU A 81 -0.64 -7.46 5.14
CA GLU A 81 0.34 -6.50 5.64
C GLU A 81 -0.22 -5.08 5.59
N TRP A 82 -0.09 -4.34 6.70
CA TRP A 82 -0.59 -2.99 6.85
C TRP A 82 0.50 -2.07 7.35
N VAL A 83 0.55 -0.85 6.82
CA VAL A 83 1.54 0.17 7.18
C VAL A 83 0.86 1.26 7.99
N TRP A 84 1.47 1.66 9.10
CA TRP A 84 1.03 2.78 9.90
C TRP A 84 1.39 4.11 9.24
N ILE A 85 0.39 4.96 9.06
CA ILE A 85 0.54 6.34 8.58
C ILE A 85 0.31 7.26 9.77
N GLU A 86 1.37 7.85 10.25
CA GLU A 86 1.36 8.76 11.38
C GLU A 86 0.83 10.14 10.99
N VAL A 87 -0.05 10.68 11.82
CA VAL A 87 -0.49 12.08 11.78
C VAL A 87 -0.11 12.69 13.12
N PRO A 88 0.75 13.73 13.17
CA PRO A 88 1.17 14.30 14.45
C PRO A 88 -0.03 14.75 15.31
N GLU A 89 -0.04 14.40 16.59
CA GLU A 89 -1.09 14.74 17.53
C GLU A 89 -1.45 16.24 17.52
N SER A 90 -0.44 17.09 17.39
CA SER A 90 -0.60 18.54 17.37
C SER A 90 -1.53 19.07 16.27
N ILE A 91 -1.74 18.27 15.19
CA ILE A 91 -2.59 18.67 14.06
C ILE A 91 -4.06 18.69 14.46
N THR A 92 -4.51 17.71 15.24
CA THR A 92 -5.93 17.56 15.61
C THR A 92 -6.22 17.84 17.09
N ALA A 93 -5.22 18.14 17.90
CA ALA A 93 -5.34 18.30 19.36
C ALA A 93 -6.41 19.31 19.79
N SER A 94 -6.58 20.41 19.07
CA SER A 94 -7.56 21.45 19.37
C SER A 94 -8.93 21.24 18.69
N SER A 95 -9.09 20.25 17.85
CA SER A 95 -10.31 19.95 17.11
C SER A 95 -11.37 19.37 18.04
N THR A 96 -12.62 19.81 17.94
CA THR A 96 -13.73 19.35 18.78
C THR A 96 -14.86 18.71 17.99
N THR A 97 -14.93 19.01 16.70
CA THR A 97 -15.95 18.49 15.78
C THR A 97 -15.27 17.80 14.59
N ASP A 98 -16.03 17.00 13.84
CA ASP A 98 -15.54 16.38 12.57
C ASP A 98 -15.06 17.43 11.58
N GLU A 99 -15.76 18.55 11.48
CA GLU A 99 -15.38 19.64 10.59
C GLU A 99 -14.07 20.31 11.04
N ASP A 100 -13.81 20.45 12.34
CA ASP A 100 -12.53 20.93 12.85
C ASP A 100 -11.40 19.96 12.51
N ILE A 101 -11.61 18.65 12.72
CA ILE A 101 -10.64 17.60 12.41
C ILE A 101 -10.33 17.64 10.92
N LYS A 102 -11.35 17.58 10.06
CA LYS A 102 -11.23 17.64 8.60
C LYS A 102 -10.43 18.86 8.15
N ASN A 103 -10.77 20.06 8.65
CA ASN A 103 -10.08 21.29 8.28
C ASN A 103 -8.63 21.31 8.73
N ALA A 104 -8.32 20.77 9.91
CA ALA A 104 -6.95 20.63 10.39
C ALA A 104 -6.13 19.68 9.51
N LEU A 105 -6.68 18.52 9.14
CA LEU A 105 -6.03 17.56 8.26
C LEU A 105 -5.83 18.11 6.85
N ILE A 106 -6.82 18.80 6.26
CA ILE A 106 -6.72 19.48 4.97
C ILE A 106 -5.61 20.54 5.02
N SER A 107 -5.52 21.34 6.07
CA SER A 107 -4.48 22.34 6.24
C SER A 107 -3.09 21.70 6.32
N TYR A 108 -2.97 20.60 7.05
CA TYR A 108 -1.71 19.87 7.19
C TYR A 108 -1.22 19.26 5.88
N ALA A 109 -2.12 18.71 5.08
CA ALA A 109 -1.80 18.07 3.79
C ALA A 109 -2.12 18.94 2.57
N THR A 110 -2.23 20.26 2.73
CA THR A 110 -2.75 21.19 1.71
C THR A 110 -2.01 21.12 0.37
N ASN A 111 -0.71 20.80 0.39
CA ASN A 111 0.10 20.68 -0.82
C ASN A 111 -0.27 19.50 -1.71
N TYR A 112 -0.98 18.52 -1.16
CA TYR A 112 -1.37 17.27 -1.85
C TYR A 112 -2.84 17.24 -2.22
N ARG A 113 -3.58 18.26 -1.85
CA ARG A 113 -5.00 18.35 -2.16
C ARG A 113 -5.21 18.40 -3.66
N SER A 114 -6.00 17.45 -4.18
CA SER A 114 -6.42 17.41 -5.58
C SER A 114 -7.76 18.13 -5.76
N ASP A 115 -8.28 18.18 -6.99
CA ASP A 115 -9.57 18.77 -7.32
C ASP A 115 -10.78 17.92 -6.85
N TYR A 116 -10.54 16.74 -6.28
CA TYR A 116 -11.62 15.90 -5.75
C TYR A 116 -12.16 16.46 -4.43
N SER A 117 -13.37 16.08 -4.10
CA SER A 117 -13.97 16.29 -2.79
C SER A 117 -14.41 14.96 -2.19
N ASP A 118 -14.19 14.77 -0.87
CA ASP A 118 -14.70 13.62 -0.14
C ASP A 118 -16.22 13.79 0.07
N THR A 119 -17.00 13.53 -0.99
CA THR A 119 -18.46 13.61 -0.99
C THR A 119 -19.03 12.31 -1.53
N TRP A 120 -20.14 11.91 -0.94
CA TRP A 120 -20.86 10.76 -1.42
C TRP A 120 -21.33 10.94 -2.89
N TYR A 121 -21.34 9.85 -3.63
CA TYR A 121 -21.96 9.76 -4.96
C TYR A 121 -22.59 8.38 -5.15
N GLU A 122 -23.65 8.30 -5.89
CA GLU A 122 -24.30 7.06 -6.27
C GLU A 122 -23.31 6.15 -7.01
N GLY A 123 -23.14 4.90 -6.54
CA GLY A 123 -22.18 3.94 -7.12
C GLY A 123 -20.81 3.90 -6.44
N CYS A 124 -20.60 4.67 -5.35
CA CYS A 124 -19.40 4.52 -4.52
C CYS A 124 -19.37 3.18 -3.74
N GLY A 125 -20.50 2.46 -3.68
CA GLY A 125 -20.63 1.20 -2.97
C GLY A 125 -21.30 1.30 -1.61
N LEU A 126 -21.50 2.51 -1.12
CA LEU A 126 -22.12 2.80 0.18
C LEU A 126 -23.38 3.64 0.00
N GLU A 127 -24.35 3.48 0.88
CA GLU A 127 -25.45 4.41 1.02
C GLU A 127 -24.95 5.77 1.55
N GLU A 128 -25.65 6.86 1.27
CA GLU A 128 -25.22 8.22 1.63
C GLU A 128 -24.94 8.36 3.15
N GLN A 129 -25.85 7.86 3.97
CA GLN A 129 -25.68 7.89 5.44
C GLN A 129 -24.49 7.04 5.88
N GLU A 130 -24.32 5.86 5.31
CA GLU A 130 -23.22 4.97 5.64
C GLU A 130 -21.86 5.58 5.27
N TYR A 131 -21.78 6.23 4.10
CA TYR A 131 -20.59 6.98 3.72
C TYR A 131 -20.26 8.09 4.73
N ALA A 132 -21.28 8.85 5.14
CA ALA A 132 -21.11 9.92 6.13
C ALA A 132 -20.64 9.38 7.47
N ASP A 133 -21.22 8.28 7.96
CA ASP A 133 -20.87 7.63 9.21
C ASP A 133 -19.42 7.12 9.17
N ARG A 134 -19.01 6.42 8.11
CA ARG A 134 -17.64 5.93 7.93
C ARG A 134 -16.63 7.06 7.81
N TYR A 135 -16.99 8.13 7.12
CA TYR A 135 -16.13 9.31 7.04
C TYR A 135 -15.91 9.95 8.41
N SER A 136 -16.98 10.08 9.21
CA SER A 136 -16.90 10.56 10.60
C SER A 136 -16.05 9.63 11.47
N GLU A 137 -16.28 8.32 11.41
CA GLU A 137 -15.49 7.32 12.15
C GLU A 137 -14.00 7.40 11.79
N MET A 138 -13.68 7.55 10.51
CA MET A 138 -12.30 7.72 10.05
C MET A 138 -11.66 8.97 10.65
N LEU A 139 -12.33 10.12 10.63
CA LEU A 139 -11.81 11.36 11.19
C LEU A 139 -11.56 11.23 12.70
N GLN A 140 -12.53 10.68 13.43
CA GLN A 140 -12.42 10.45 14.88
C GLN A 140 -11.31 9.44 15.21
N SER A 141 -11.17 8.38 14.40
CA SER A 141 -10.11 7.39 14.55
C SER A 141 -8.72 8.01 14.34
N ILE A 142 -8.53 8.82 13.31
CA ILE A 142 -7.26 9.53 13.09
C ILE A 142 -6.91 10.42 14.28
N LYS A 143 -7.89 11.17 14.79
CA LYS A 143 -7.68 12.02 15.97
C LYS A 143 -7.34 11.22 17.21
N ALA A 144 -8.06 10.13 17.48
CA ALA A 144 -7.88 9.33 18.68
C ALA A 144 -6.56 8.56 18.70
N ASN A 145 -6.10 8.12 17.52
CA ASN A 145 -4.94 7.24 17.42
C ASN A 145 -3.70 7.94 16.85
N ASN A 146 -3.79 9.19 16.42
CA ASN A 146 -2.71 9.93 15.76
C ASN A 146 -2.23 9.27 14.46
N GLY A 147 -3.14 8.63 13.72
CA GLY A 147 -2.85 7.97 12.47
C GLY A 147 -3.86 6.90 12.07
N PHE A 148 -3.49 6.12 11.07
CA PHE A 148 -4.31 5.04 10.54
C PHE A 148 -3.46 4.01 9.80
N PHE A 149 -3.99 2.81 9.62
CA PHE A 149 -3.34 1.77 8.84
C PHE A 149 -3.77 1.79 7.37
N VAL A 150 -2.84 1.52 6.47
CA VAL A 150 -3.09 1.38 5.03
C VAL A 150 -2.52 0.05 4.55
N GLY A 151 -3.23 -0.63 3.66
CA GLY A 151 -2.72 -1.84 3.03
C GLY A 151 -1.35 -1.61 2.37
N ARG A 152 -0.37 -2.46 2.69
CA ARG A 152 0.99 -2.35 2.16
C ARG A 152 1.06 -2.60 0.65
N TYR A 153 0.16 -3.43 0.15
CA TYR A 153 0.05 -3.81 -1.26
C TYR A 153 -1.35 -3.52 -1.77
N GLU A 154 -1.50 -3.46 -3.08
CA GLU A 154 -2.83 -3.46 -3.69
C GLU A 154 -3.61 -4.70 -3.27
N VAL A 155 -4.92 -4.53 -3.07
CA VAL A 155 -5.80 -5.67 -2.86
C VAL A 155 -5.76 -6.57 -4.09
N GLY A 156 -5.40 -7.82 -3.89
CA GLY A 156 -5.22 -8.79 -4.96
C GLY A 156 -5.67 -10.18 -4.55
N SER A 157 -5.36 -11.16 -5.39
CA SER A 157 -5.58 -12.58 -5.12
C SER A 157 -4.42 -13.41 -5.67
N PHE A 158 -4.13 -14.54 -5.04
CA PHE A 158 -3.19 -15.52 -5.59
C PHE A 158 -3.81 -16.42 -6.66
N ASP A 159 -5.12 -16.41 -6.78
CA ASP A 159 -5.83 -17.13 -7.85
C ASP A 159 -5.71 -16.36 -9.16
N ASN A 160 -4.95 -16.94 -10.09
CA ASN A 160 -4.48 -16.34 -11.34
C ASN A 160 -5.58 -15.99 -12.35
N PRO A 161 -5.22 -15.10 -13.31
CA PRO A 161 -5.21 -13.67 -13.08
C PRO A 161 -6.64 -13.18 -12.90
N VAL A 162 -6.81 -12.18 -12.09
CA VAL A 162 -8.12 -11.55 -11.91
C VAL A 162 -8.49 -10.85 -13.21
N THR A 163 -9.24 -11.50 -14.05
CA THR A 163 -9.77 -10.96 -15.30
C THR A 163 -11.28 -10.82 -15.20
N GLY A 164 -11.80 -9.63 -15.50
CA GLY A 164 -13.24 -9.34 -15.42
C GLY A 164 -13.71 -9.03 -14.00
N ASN A 165 -15.02 -8.96 -13.83
CA ASN A 165 -15.71 -8.53 -12.60
C ASN A 165 -15.79 -9.63 -11.52
N ASP A 166 -14.87 -10.58 -11.49
CA ASP A 166 -14.91 -11.68 -10.54
C ASP A 166 -14.26 -11.28 -9.21
N ILE A 167 -15.07 -10.94 -8.23
CA ILE A 167 -14.68 -10.65 -6.85
C ILE A 167 -14.86 -11.84 -5.89
N THR A 168 -15.16 -13.04 -6.40
CA THR A 168 -15.39 -14.24 -5.56
C THR A 168 -14.12 -14.85 -5.01
N ARG A 169 -12.97 -14.43 -5.51
CA ARG A 169 -11.66 -14.91 -5.07
C ARG A 169 -11.27 -14.29 -3.74
N LYS A 170 -10.51 -15.02 -2.95
CA LYS A 170 -10.03 -14.52 -1.67
C LYS A 170 -9.17 -13.26 -1.88
N ALA A 171 -9.64 -12.13 -1.39
CA ALA A 171 -8.87 -10.90 -1.35
C ALA A 171 -7.74 -10.99 -0.32
N VAL A 172 -6.57 -10.48 -0.67
CA VAL A 172 -5.40 -10.39 0.21
C VAL A 172 -4.63 -9.10 -0.05
N ILE A 173 -3.90 -8.64 0.97
CA ILE A 173 -2.93 -7.55 0.89
C ILE A 173 -1.55 -8.17 1.16
N GLN A 174 -1.01 -8.87 0.17
CA GLN A 174 0.22 -9.64 0.32
C GLN A 174 1.12 -9.48 -0.91
N LYS A 175 2.43 -9.58 -0.68
CA LYS A 175 3.44 -9.55 -1.74
C LYS A 175 3.16 -10.65 -2.77
N GLY A 176 3.24 -10.30 -4.05
CA GLY A 176 3.09 -11.25 -5.15
C GLY A 176 1.64 -11.63 -5.49
N ALA A 177 0.64 -11.13 -4.78
CA ALA A 177 -0.75 -11.26 -5.20
C ALA A 177 -1.02 -10.47 -6.48
N TYR A 178 -1.88 -11.01 -7.36
CA TYR A 178 -2.31 -10.31 -8.56
C TYR A 178 -3.35 -9.25 -8.19
N PRO A 179 -3.09 -7.94 -8.42
CA PRO A 179 -4.04 -6.89 -8.11
C PRO A 179 -5.37 -7.10 -8.82
N TYR A 180 -6.48 -6.83 -8.12
CA TYR A 180 -7.79 -6.80 -8.75
C TYR A 180 -7.85 -5.70 -9.82
N ASN A 181 -8.50 -6.01 -10.93
CA ASN A 181 -8.76 -5.08 -12.02
C ASN A 181 -10.19 -5.31 -12.56
N TRP A 182 -10.69 -4.34 -13.35
CA TRP A 182 -12.04 -4.41 -13.92
C TRP A 182 -13.15 -4.50 -12.87
N VAL A 183 -12.91 -4.06 -11.65
CA VAL A 183 -13.91 -3.98 -10.59
C VAL A 183 -14.57 -2.60 -10.58
N THR A 184 -15.86 -2.55 -10.24
CA THR A 184 -16.56 -1.30 -9.96
C THR A 184 -16.12 -0.74 -8.60
N CYS A 185 -16.47 0.52 -8.31
CA CYS A 185 -16.21 1.12 -7.00
C CYS A 185 -16.88 0.32 -5.88
N SER A 186 -18.15 -0.07 -6.06
CA SER A 186 -18.89 -0.92 -5.11
C SER A 186 -18.19 -2.25 -4.86
N GLN A 187 -17.74 -2.94 -5.92
CA GLN A 187 -17.00 -4.19 -5.76
C GLN A 187 -15.66 -4.00 -5.05
N ALA A 188 -14.99 -2.87 -5.28
CA ALA A 188 -13.75 -2.53 -4.60
C ALA A 188 -13.99 -2.26 -3.11
N GLU A 189 -15.12 -1.62 -2.76
CA GLU A 189 -15.54 -1.43 -1.36
C GLU A 189 -15.84 -2.78 -0.69
N ASP A 190 -16.62 -3.66 -1.33
CA ASP A 190 -16.88 -5.02 -0.83
C ASP A 190 -15.58 -5.80 -0.54
N LEU A 191 -14.59 -5.70 -1.45
CA LEU A 191 -13.27 -6.32 -1.25
C LEU A 191 -12.52 -5.70 -0.08
N ALA A 192 -12.57 -4.37 0.09
CA ALA A 192 -11.92 -3.67 1.18
C ALA A 192 -12.56 -4.05 2.53
N GLU A 193 -13.89 -4.08 2.62
CA GLU A 193 -14.62 -4.52 3.82
C GLU A 193 -14.29 -5.96 4.22
N GLY A 194 -14.18 -6.83 3.23
CA GLY A 194 -13.81 -8.25 3.44
C GLY A 194 -12.42 -8.45 4.05
N LEU A 195 -11.59 -7.40 4.09
CA LEU A 195 -10.25 -7.42 4.70
C LEU A 195 -10.24 -6.89 6.14
N ALA A 196 -11.40 -6.53 6.69
CA ALA A 196 -11.52 -6.08 8.07
C ALA A 196 -10.95 -7.13 9.04
N THR A 197 -10.15 -6.68 9.99
CA THR A 197 -9.49 -7.54 10.99
C THR A 197 -9.49 -6.88 12.36
N GLY A 198 -9.41 -7.68 13.41
CA GLY A 198 -9.25 -7.19 14.77
C GLY A 198 -10.41 -6.30 15.26
N GLY A 199 -11.61 -6.42 14.68
CA GLY A 199 -12.76 -5.58 15.03
C GLY A 199 -12.65 -4.15 14.48
N LYS A 200 -11.71 -3.88 13.57
CA LYS A 200 -11.57 -2.58 12.91
C LYS A 200 -12.30 -2.55 11.58
N THR A 201 -12.83 -1.39 11.22
CA THR A 201 -13.43 -1.14 9.91
C THR A 201 -12.33 -1.05 8.86
N SER A 202 -12.52 -1.74 7.74
CA SER A 202 -11.71 -1.61 6.54
C SER A 202 -12.58 -1.12 5.40
N THR A 203 -12.10 -0.15 4.64
CA THR A 203 -12.85 0.52 3.56
C THR A 203 -11.87 1.01 2.50
N LEU A 204 -12.37 1.42 1.36
CA LEU A 204 -11.57 2.19 0.41
C LEU A 204 -11.05 3.47 1.08
N MET A 205 -9.85 3.86 0.68
CA MET A 205 -9.22 5.07 1.22
C MET A 205 -9.99 6.32 0.79
N PHE A 206 -10.37 7.15 1.77
CA PHE A 206 -10.89 8.49 1.49
C PHE A 206 -9.80 9.39 0.93
N GLY A 207 -10.20 10.40 0.17
CA GLY A 207 -9.25 11.32 -0.45
C GLY A 207 -8.34 12.03 0.54
N ILE A 208 -8.86 12.45 1.70
CA ILE A 208 -8.04 13.04 2.76
C ILE A 208 -6.97 12.07 3.29
N GLN A 209 -7.28 10.78 3.39
CA GLN A 209 -6.29 9.78 3.79
C GLN A 209 -5.17 9.66 2.75
N TRP A 210 -5.50 9.74 1.46
CA TRP A 210 -4.50 9.78 0.39
C TRP A 210 -3.58 11.01 0.53
N ASP A 211 -4.13 12.19 0.76
CA ASP A 211 -3.34 13.41 0.97
C ASP A 211 -2.40 13.27 2.18
N LEU A 212 -2.89 12.64 3.26
CA LEU A 212 -2.10 12.36 4.47
C LEU A 212 -0.98 11.35 4.20
N VAL A 213 -1.21 10.33 3.37
CA VAL A 213 -0.15 9.40 2.95
C VAL A 213 0.94 10.14 2.19
N MET A 214 0.58 11.03 1.26
CA MET A 214 1.54 11.86 0.52
C MET A 214 2.32 12.77 1.47
N LYS A 215 1.64 13.41 2.41
CA LYS A 215 2.25 14.25 3.44
C LYS A 215 3.19 13.45 4.35
N TYR A 216 2.79 12.26 4.76
CA TYR A 216 3.64 11.36 5.53
C TYR A 216 4.96 11.05 4.81
N LEU A 217 4.92 10.76 3.51
CA LEU A 217 6.14 10.53 2.74
C LEU A 217 7.05 11.75 2.65
N GLU A 218 6.47 12.94 2.53
CA GLU A 218 7.25 14.19 2.59
C GLU A 218 8.00 14.27 3.92
N THR A 219 7.34 13.94 5.05
CA THR A 219 8.00 13.91 6.37
C THR A 219 9.13 12.89 6.45
N LYS A 220 9.08 11.83 5.63
CA LYS A 220 10.14 10.81 5.53
C LYS A 220 11.23 11.17 4.50
N GLY A 221 11.22 12.39 4.01
CA GLY A 221 12.29 12.97 3.19
C GLY A 221 12.12 12.80 1.68
N VAL A 222 10.93 12.45 1.21
CA VAL A 222 10.60 12.53 -0.21
C VAL A 222 10.22 13.97 -0.55
N SER A 223 10.78 14.54 -1.61
CA SER A 223 10.48 15.91 -1.96
C SER A 223 9.04 16.09 -2.49
N GLU A 224 8.40 17.21 -2.17
CA GLU A 224 7.08 17.54 -2.68
C GLU A 224 7.04 17.50 -4.22
N SER A 225 8.07 18.02 -4.88
CA SER A 225 8.15 18.00 -6.34
C SER A 225 8.17 16.57 -6.91
N GLU A 226 8.85 15.66 -6.25
CA GLU A 226 8.89 14.25 -6.63
C GLU A 226 7.52 13.58 -6.43
N LEU A 227 6.84 13.87 -5.33
CA LEU A 227 5.51 13.33 -5.02
C LEU A 227 4.42 13.81 -5.98
N LYS A 228 4.56 15.04 -6.50
CA LYS A 228 3.57 15.68 -7.39
C LYS A 228 3.83 15.47 -8.88
N THR A 229 4.97 14.94 -9.27
CA THR A 229 5.30 14.73 -10.68
C THR A 229 5.08 13.31 -11.12
N ASN A 230 4.58 13.14 -12.34
CA ASN A 230 4.60 11.87 -13.04
C ASN A 230 6.04 11.48 -13.30
N SER A 231 6.59 10.56 -12.53
CA SER A 231 7.94 10.08 -12.73
C SER A 231 7.98 8.56 -12.80
N GLY A 232 8.79 8.02 -13.70
CA GLY A 232 8.94 6.56 -13.88
C GLY A 232 9.48 5.85 -12.63
N SER A 233 10.12 6.58 -11.72
CA SER A 233 10.59 6.05 -10.44
C SER A 233 9.46 5.79 -9.44
N TRP A 234 8.28 6.43 -9.63
CA TRP A 234 7.15 6.36 -8.73
C TRP A 234 6.06 5.37 -9.16
N GLY A 235 6.18 4.75 -10.32
CA GLY A 235 5.27 3.70 -10.74
C GLY A 235 4.67 3.91 -12.12
N ASN A 236 3.49 3.44 -12.24
CA ASN A 236 2.75 3.13 -13.43
C ASN A 236 1.93 4.32 -13.91
N TYR A 237 2.58 5.45 -14.16
CA TYR A 237 1.89 6.64 -14.63
C TYR A 237 1.48 6.52 -16.09
N ARG A 238 0.42 7.22 -16.48
CA ARG A 238 -0.18 7.18 -17.81
C ARG A 238 0.80 7.49 -18.93
N ASP A 239 1.68 8.42 -18.70
CA ASP A 239 2.63 8.99 -19.66
C ASP A 239 4.03 8.38 -19.57
N VAL A 240 4.22 7.39 -18.69
CA VAL A 240 5.48 6.69 -18.52
C VAL A 240 5.40 5.31 -19.17
N GLU A 241 6.38 5.03 -20.01
CA GLU A 241 6.62 3.69 -20.54
C GLU A 241 7.28 2.83 -19.46
N PHE A 242 6.71 1.66 -19.19
CA PHE A 242 7.31 0.70 -18.28
C PHE A 242 7.14 -0.72 -18.82
N GLN A 243 8.04 -1.58 -18.40
CA GLN A 243 8.04 -2.97 -18.80
C GLN A 243 7.44 -3.85 -17.69
N VAL A 244 6.55 -4.74 -18.10
CA VAL A 244 5.98 -5.79 -17.25
C VAL A 244 6.54 -7.12 -17.70
N GLU A 245 6.94 -7.97 -16.77
CA GLU A 245 7.45 -9.31 -17.04
C GLU A 245 6.52 -10.35 -16.42
N GLN A 246 6.32 -11.45 -17.13
CA GLN A 246 5.56 -12.60 -16.64
C GLN A 246 6.21 -13.90 -17.15
N GLY A 247 6.85 -14.65 -16.28
CA GLY A 247 7.62 -15.82 -16.67
C GLY A 247 8.73 -15.47 -17.65
N ASN A 248 8.76 -16.11 -18.80
CA ASN A 248 9.74 -15.87 -19.86
C ASN A 248 9.30 -14.84 -20.90
N LYS A 249 8.30 -14.01 -20.56
CA LYS A 249 7.76 -12.99 -21.47
C LYS A 249 7.81 -11.62 -20.86
N TYR A 250 7.92 -10.61 -21.72
CA TYR A 250 7.76 -9.22 -21.35
C TYR A 250 6.76 -8.50 -22.25
N ALA A 251 6.15 -7.46 -21.74
CA ALA A 251 5.35 -6.52 -22.50
C ALA A 251 5.66 -5.09 -22.07
N ILE A 252 5.57 -4.16 -23.00
CA ILE A 252 5.75 -2.74 -22.72
C ILE A 252 4.38 -2.10 -22.56
N SER A 253 4.16 -1.40 -21.47
CA SER A 253 2.97 -0.60 -21.24
C SER A 253 3.24 0.84 -21.64
N THR A 254 2.39 1.38 -22.51
CA THR A 254 2.41 2.79 -22.89
C THR A 254 0.99 3.35 -22.85
N ASN A 255 0.82 4.55 -22.31
CA ASN A 255 -0.50 5.20 -22.25
C ASN A 255 -1.60 4.29 -21.66
N TRP A 256 -1.30 3.55 -20.59
CA TRP A 256 -2.22 2.61 -19.93
C TRP A 256 -2.60 1.38 -20.75
N ARG A 257 -1.93 1.15 -21.85
CA ARG A 257 -2.14 -0.03 -22.69
C ARG A 257 -0.93 -0.93 -22.59
N LEU A 258 -1.17 -2.17 -22.18
CA LEU A 258 -0.18 -3.23 -22.28
C LEU A 258 -0.02 -3.61 -23.75
N GLY A 259 1.22 -3.61 -24.24
CA GLY A 259 1.56 -4.09 -25.56
C GLY A 259 1.49 -5.62 -25.66
N GLU A 260 1.95 -6.15 -26.80
CA GLU A 260 2.01 -7.59 -27.00
C GLU A 260 3.09 -8.24 -26.12
N TRP A 261 2.83 -9.47 -25.69
CA TRP A 261 3.77 -10.28 -24.94
C TRP A 261 4.84 -10.86 -25.84
N ASN A 262 6.09 -10.47 -25.63
CA ASN A 262 7.26 -10.93 -26.36
C ASN A 262 8.05 -11.91 -25.49
N ASP A 263 8.77 -12.84 -26.14
CA ASP A 263 9.70 -13.72 -25.44
C ASP A 263 10.94 -12.94 -24.97
N ILE A 264 11.39 -13.22 -23.76
CA ILE A 264 12.61 -12.60 -23.22
C ILE A 264 13.82 -13.21 -23.96
N PRO A 265 14.62 -12.41 -24.69
CA PRO A 265 15.80 -12.92 -25.40
C PRO A 265 16.86 -13.47 -24.43
N ALA A 266 17.62 -14.46 -24.85
CA ALA A 266 18.66 -15.07 -24.02
C ALA A 266 19.77 -14.10 -23.55
N ASN A 267 19.92 -12.97 -24.23
CA ASN A 267 20.86 -11.89 -23.88
C ASN A 267 20.16 -10.66 -23.28
N TYR A 268 18.94 -10.84 -22.82
CA TYR A 268 18.15 -9.78 -22.24
C TYR A 268 18.82 -9.26 -20.97
N THR A 269 19.10 -7.97 -20.97
CA THR A 269 19.53 -7.28 -19.78
C THR A 269 18.28 -6.65 -19.17
N LYS A 270 17.88 -7.15 -18.01
CA LYS A 270 16.74 -6.62 -17.26
C LYS A 270 16.94 -5.12 -17.06
N PRO A 271 15.95 -4.28 -17.43
CA PRO A 271 16.04 -2.86 -17.12
C PRO A 271 16.24 -2.69 -15.62
N THR A 272 17.16 -1.82 -15.26
CA THR A 272 17.43 -1.46 -13.84
C THR A 272 16.33 -0.57 -13.27
N PHE A 273 15.09 -1.02 -13.37
CA PHE A 273 14.11 -0.62 -12.38
C PHE A 273 14.35 -1.55 -11.20
N ASN A 274 14.52 -1.06 -10.01
CA ASN A 274 14.74 -1.83 -8.77
C ASN A 274 13.59 -2.80 -8.48
N THR A 275 13.30 -3.72 -9.40
CA THR A 275 12.26 -4.74 -9.29
C THR A 275 12.92 -6.11 -9.23
N ASP A 276 12.41 -6.96 -8.36
CA ASP A 276 12.74 -8.37 -8.32
C ASP A 276 12.10 -9.08 -9.46
N GLY A 277 12.28 -9.42 -10.50
CA GLY A 277 11.64 -10.18 -11.56
C GLY A 277 10.14 -10.40 -11.56
N ASP A 278 9.50 -10.18 -10.44
CA ASP A 278 8.05 -10.31 -10.24
C ASP A 278 7.32 -8.96 -10.30
N GLY A 279 8.02 -7.89 -10.65
CA GLY A 279 7.48 -6.54 -10.66
C GLY A 279 7.37 -5.91 -9.26
N VAL A 280 7.93 -6.56 -8.24
CA VAL A 280 7.98 -6.06 -6.87
C VAL A 280 9.26 -5.26 -6.69
N LEU A 281 9.15 -4.05 -6.20
CA LEU A 281 10.30 -3.20 -5.92
C LEU A 281 11.12 -3.78 -4.78
N LEU A 282 12.42 -3.97 -5.03
CA LEU A 282 13.39 -4.36 -4.02
C LEU A 282 13.67 -3.21 -3.06
N THR A 283 13.72 -3.53 -1.83
CA THR A 283 13.46 -2.76 -0.65
C THR A 283 14.66 -2.04 -0.06
N THR A 284 14.55 -0.74 0.00
CA THR A 284 14.95 0.01 1.18
C THR A 284 13.69 0.55 1.88
N ARG A 285 13.73 0.96 3.14
CA ARG A 285 12.59 1.52 3.88
C ARG A 285 11.79 2.58 3.12
N LYS A 286 12.47 3.40 2.31
CA LYS A 286 11.85 4.37 1.42
C LYS A 286 11.03 3.69 0.34
N GLU A 287 11.49 2.58 -0.18
CA GLU A 287 10.86 1.82 -1.26
C GLU A 287 9.61 1.07 -0.79
N LEU A 288 9.52 0.66 0.47
CA LEU A 288 8.33 0.07 1.05
C LEU A 288 7.13 1.02 1.05
N ILE A 289 7.36 2.24 1.51
CA ILE A 289 6.35 3.31 1.53
C ILE A 289 6.04 3.78 0.10
N LEU A 290 7.06 3.88 -0.75
CA LEU A 290 6.93 4.20 -2.17
C LEU A 290 6.13 3.15 -2.94
N ASN A 291 6.31 1.87 -2.62
CA ASN A 291 5.53 0.78 -3.22
C ASN A 291 4.06 0.85 -2.84
N LEU A 292 3.76 1.16 -1.60
CA LEU A 292 2.41 1.41 -1.13
C LEU A 292 1.74 2.47 -2.00
N LEU A 293 2.39 3.60 -2.24
CA LEU A 293 1.82 4.72 -2.98
C LEU A 293 1.66 4.47 -4.47
N LYS A 294 2.65 3.86 -5.10
CA LYS A 294 2.59 3.52 -6.51
C LYS A 294 1.37 2.65 -6.82
N LYS A 295 1.01 1.79 -5.88
CA LYS A 295 -0.09 0.85 -6.01
C LYS A 295 -1.44 1.46 -5.64
N LEU A 296 -1.51 2.28 -4.61
CA LEU A 296 -2.72 3.00 -4.21
C LEU A 296 -3.17 4.00 -5.29
N TYR A 297 -2.23 4.68 -5.95
CA TYR A 297 -2.54 5.58 -7.06
C TYR A 297 -3.20 4.85 -8.25
N LEU A 298 -2.82 3.60 -8.52
CA LEU A 298 -3.45 2.78 -9.56
C LEU A 298 -4.90 2.41 -9.21
N LEU A 299 -5.21 2.13 -7.96
CA LEU A 299 -6.58 1.86 -7.52
C LEU A 299 -7.44 3.14 -7.59
N SER A 300 -6.93 4.27 -7.12
CA SER A 300 -7.67 5.55 -7.16
C SER A 300 -7.92 6.05 -8.58
N ILE A 301 -6.97 5.91 -9.50
CA ILE A 301 -7.13 6.32 -10.90
C ILE A 301 -8.05 5.39 -11.67
N LYS A 302 -8.02 4.08 -11.44
CA LYS A 302 -8.94 3.14 -12.09
C LYS A 302 -10.39 3.39 -11.70
N MET A 303 -10.64 3.88 -10.50
CA MET A 303 -11.99 4.24 -10.04
C MET A 303 -12.50 5.56 -10.65
N TYR A 304 -11.64 6.57 -10.86
CA TYR A 304 -12.04 7.86 -11.45
C TYR A 304 -12.28 7.84 -12.97
N ASN A 305 -11.67 6.91 -13.70
CA ASN A 305 -11.76 6.86 -15.18
C ASN A 305 -12.88 5.95 -15.71
N GLN A 306 -13.74 5.42 -14.84
CA GLN A 306 -14.90 4.60 -15.25
C GLN A 306 -16.23 5.33 -15.04
N SER A 307 -16.30 6.61 -15.32
CA SER A 307 -17.59 7.23 -15.64
C SER A 307 -18.01 6.83 -17.06
N PRO A 308 -19.31 6.52 -17.28
CA PRO A 308 -19.85 5.93 -18.49
C PRO A 308 -19.62 6.75 -19.74
#